data_6cf798dd47474c5a47740cfc8f2de52c
#
_entry.id   6cf798dd47474c5a47740cfc8f2de52c
#
_cell.length_a   1.000
_cell.length_b   1.000
_cell.length_c   1.000
_cell.angle_alpha   90.00
_cell.angle_beta   90.00
_cell.angle_gamma   90.00
#
_symmetry.space_group_name_H-M   'P 1'
#
loop_
_entity.id
_entity.type
_entity.pdbx_description
1 polymer ?
#
loop_
_entity_poly.entity_id
_entity_poly.type
_entity_poly.pdbx_seq_one_letter_code
_entity_poly.pdbx_strand_id
1 'polypeptide(L)'
;HYPLRRQRQMCIRDSRKITILGGKIKRSKIIHKVIFDRIELGTYMIASALLAKKKIIIDKIDPKIIKNEINVLRKIGVQIKKNRTSIIVRKKKELKKINITTKPYPGFPTDLQAQLMVLLTQAKGVSRITEDIFENRFMHVPELRRMGAKIVIQNKTAFIKGPSQLTGAEVMATDLRASVSLVLAGLVAENRTIINRIYHLDRGYEFLEDKLKSCKAEIKRI
;
A
#
# COMPACT_ATOMS: atom_id res chain seq x y z
N HIS A 1 -20.94 11.58 25.43
CA HIS A 1 -19.71 11.15 24.75
C HIS A 1 -19.90 9.89 23.93
N TYR A 2 -20.65 8.95 24.47
CA TYR A 2 -20.95 7.68 23.79
C TYR A 2 -21.84 7.85 22.54
N PRO A 3 -22.88 8.69 22.56
CA PRO A 3 -23.64 9.03 21.36
C PRO A 3 -22.80 9.66 20.27
N LEU A 4 -21.85 10.53 20.63
CA LEU A 4 -20.96 11.20 19.69
C LEU A 4 -20.05 10.24 18.94
N ARG A 5 -19.57 9.18 19.61
CA ARG A 5 -18.77 8.13 18.95
C ARG A 5 -19.59 7.30 17.98
N ARG A 6 -20.83 6.97 18.34
CA ARG A 6 -21.74 6.26 17.42
C ARG A 6 -22.05 7.10 16.18
N GLN A 7 -22.34 8.38 16.37
CA GLN A 7 -22.55 9.29 15.25
C GLN A 7 -21.31 9.40 14.35
N ARG A 8 -20.13 9.53 14.93
CA ARG A 8 -18.87 9.52 14.16
C ARG A 8 -18.71 8.23 13.35
N GLN A 9 -18.99 7.08 13.94
CA GLN A 9 -18.88 5.78 13.24
C GLN A 9 -19.92 5.65 12.13
N MET A 10 -21.14 6.11 12.33
CA MET A 10 -22.17 6.11 11.30
C MET A 10 -21.86 7.09 10.18
N CYS A 11 -21.43 8.30 10.50
CA CYS A 11 -21.11 9.33 9.51
C CYS A 11 -19.90 9.01 8.65
N ILE A 12 -18.91 8.29 9.17
CA ILE A 12 -17.72 7.84 8.42
C ILE A 12 -18.09 6.84 7.32
N ARG A 13 -19.19 6.11 7.48
CA ARG A 13 -19.58 5.08 6.50
C ARG A 13 -20.39 5.61 5.33
N ASP A 14 -21.36 6.48 5.59
CA ASP A 14 -22.42 6.77 4.62
C ASP A 14 -22.73 8.27 4.46
N SER A 15 -22.12 9.16 5.26
CA SER A 15 -22.40 10.59 5.24
C SER A 15 -21.12 11.43 5.26
N ARG A 16 -21.14 12.52 4.50
CA ARG A 16 -20.11 13.57 4.53
C ARG A 16 -20.31 14.57 5.67
N LYS A 17 -21.38 14.43 6.46
CA LYS A 17 -21.76 15.34 7.54
C LYS A 17 -21.62 14.64 8.89
N ILE A 18 -20.90 15.27 9.81
CA ILE A 18 -20.83 14.86 11.21
C ILE A 18 -21.62 15.87 12.04
N THR A 19 -22.65 15.41 12.74
CA THR A 19 -23.40 16.23 13.71
C THR A 19 -23.00 15.82 15.12
N ILE A 20 -22.54 16.76 15.91
CA ILE A 20 -22.10 16.54 17.29
C ILE A 20 -23.03 17.30 18.23
N LEU A 21 -23.76 16.57 19.06
CA LEU A 21 -24.52 17.15 20.17
C LEU A 21 -23.60 17.20 21.40
N GLY A 22 -23.42 18.39 21.93
CA GLY A 22 -22.66 18.58 23.16
C GLY A 22 -23.36 17.92 24.36
N GLY A 23 -22.59 17.48 25.35
CA GLY A 23 -23.12 16.86 26.55
C GLY A 23 -22.06 16.68 27.62
N LYS A 24 -22.47 16.38 28.87
CA LYS A 24 -21.55 16.08 29.97
C LYS A 24 -20.86 14.73 29.71
N ILE A 25 -19.53 14.72 29.73
CA ILE A 25 -18.73 13.50 29.63
C ILE A 25 -18.87 12.73 30.95
N LYS A 26 -19.51 11.58 30.91
CA LYS A 26 -19.54 10.68 32.06
C LYS A 26 -18.14 10.03 32.21
N ARG A 27 -17.53 10.13 33.39
CA ARG A 27 -16.29 9.41 33.70
C ARG A 27 -16.60 7.92 33.73
N SER A 28 -16.12 7.19 32.73
CA SER A 28 -16.20 5.74 32.69
C SER A 28 -14.86 5.16 32.25
N LYS A 29 -14.46 4.02 32.81
CA LYS A 29 -13.30 3.29 32.34
C LYS A 29 -13.68 2.59 31.03
N ILE A 30 -13.11 3.05 29.92
CA ILE A 30 -13.33 2.46 28.61
C ILE A 30 -12.02 1.85 28.14
N ILE A 31 -12.05 0.57 27.82
CA ILE A 31 -10.94 -0.13 27.20
C ILE A 31 -11.26 -0.23 25.71
N HIS A 32 -10.38 0.29 24.85
CA HIS A 32 -10.51 0.21 23.41
C HIS A 32 -9.24 -0.40 22.82
N LYS A 33 -9.41 -1.47 22.02
CA LYS A 33 -8.31 -2.06 21.27
C LYS A 33 -8.26 -1.41 19.89
N VAL A 34 -7.14 -0.76 19.57
CA VAL A 34 -6.88 -0.20 18.24
C VAL A 34 -6.71 -1.36 17.25
N ILE A 35 -7.36 -1.25 16.10
CA ILE A 35 -7.19 -2.21 15.02
C ILE A 35 -5.82 -2.02 14.33
N PHE A 36 -5.36 -3.06 13.63
CA PHE A 36 -4.14 -2.96 12.83
C PHE A 36 -4.28 -1.94 11.69
N ASP A 37 -3.16 -1.40 11.22
CA ASP A 37 -3.13 -0.51 10.06
C ASP A 37 -3.33 -1.30 8.77
N ARG A 38 -4.45 -1.05 8.07
CA ARG A 38 -4.78 -1.72 6.82
C ARG A 38 -3.85 -1.31 5.66
N ILE A 39 -3.26 -0.11 5.72
CA ILE A 39 -2.34 0.38 4.67
C ILE A 39 -0.98 -0.27 4.84
N GLU A 40 -0.47 -0.36 6.08
CA GLU A 40 0.73 -1.12 6.37
C GLU A 40 0.57 -2.58 5.93
N LEU A 41 -0.56 -3.21 6.30
CA LEU A 41 -0.88 -4.58 5.87
C LEU A 41 -0.90 -4.73 4.35
N GLY A 42 -1.58 -3.82 3.63
CA GLY A 42 -1.62 -3.82 2.16
C GLY A 42 -0.24 -3.68 1.54
N THR A 43 0.62 -2.86 2.14
CA THR A 43 2.03 -2.70 1.72
C THR A 43 2.80 -4.01 1.85
N TYR A 44 2.69 -4.72 3.00
CA TYR A 44 3.35 -6.03 3.16
C TYR A 44 2.77 -7.11 2.26
N MET A 45 1.49 -7.05 1.93
CA MET A 45 0.90 -7.97 0.94
C MET A 45 1.51 -7.74 -0.46
N ILE A 46 1.68 -6.47 -0.86
CA ILE A 46 2.31 -6.10 -2.12
C ILE A 46 3.79 -6.50 -2.12
N ALA A 47 4.52 -6.20 -1.04
CA ALA A 47 5.91 -6.63 -0.87
C ALA A 47 6.04 -8.16 -1.00
N SER A 48 5.14 -8.91 -0.36
CA SER A 48 5.12 -10.38 -0.45
C SER A 48 4.85 -10.86 -1.88
N ALA A 49 3.95 -10.21 -2.60
CA ALA A 49 3.65 -10.53 -4.00
C ALA A 49 4.84 -10.28 -4.93
N LEU A 50 5.65 -9.26 -4.63
CA LEU A 50 6.85 -8.92 -5.40
C LEU A 50 8.03 -9.85 -5.10
N LEU A 51 8.29 -10.12 -3.82
CA LEU A 51 9.59 -10.58 -3.32
C LEU A 51 9.60 -12.01 -2.79
N ALA A 52 8.45 -12.54 -2.33
CA ALA A 52 8.42 -13.82 -1.63
C ALA A 52 8.88 -14.98 -2.52
N LYS A 53 10.00 -15.62 -2.16
CA LYS A 53 10.49 -16.84 -2.83
C LYS A 53 9.56 -18.04 -2.64
N LYS A 54 8.91 -18.15 -1.46
CA LYS A 54 7.96 -19.23 -1.15
C LYS A 54 6.59 -18.64 -0.75
N LYS A 55 6.38 -18.38 0.52
CA LYS A 55 5.15 -17.79 1.08
C LYS A 55 5.49 -16.86 2.24
N ILE A 56 4.71 -15.82 2.40
CA ILE A 56 4.72 -14.97 3.60
C ILE A 56 3.38 -15.13 4.31
N ILE A 57 3.44 -15.23 5.63
CA ILE A 57 2.27 -15.29 6.50
C ILE A 57 2.21 -13.97 7.27
N ILE A 58 1.07 -13.29 7.18
CA ILE A 58 0.78 -12.08 7.96
C ILE A 58 -0.33 -12.44 8.93
N ASP A 59 -0.04 -12.42 10.21
CA ASP A 59 -0.93 -12.85 11.28
C ASP A 59 -1.46 -11.70 12.13
N LYS A 60 -2.32 -12.04 13.12
CA LYS A 60 -2.95 -11.09 14.07
C LYS A 60 -3.77 -10.00 13.40
N ILE A 61 -4.43 -10.31 12.29
CA ILE A 61 -5.24 -9.40 11.49
C ILE A 61 -6.66 -9.92 11.31
N ASP A 62 -7.61 -9.03 10.96
CA ASP A 62 -8.93 -9.42 10.44
C ASP A 62 -8.97 -9.20 8.91
N PRO A 63 -8.94 -10.27 8.11
CA PRO A 63 -8.93 -10.16 6.64
C PRO A 63 -10.20 -9.53 6.04
N LYS A 64 -11.27 -9.36 6.81
CA LYS A 64 -12.51 -8.74 6.33
C LYS A 64 -12.33 -7.25 6.05
N ILE A 65 -11.44 -6.58 6.80
CA ILE A 65 -11.20 -5.14 6.69
C ILE A 65 -10.55 -4.77 5.35
N ILE A 66 -9.77 -5.69 4.75
CA ILE A 66 -9.03 -5.45 3.50
C ILE A 66 -9.53 -6.33 2.34
N LYS A 67 -10.83 -6.62 2.34
CA LYS A 67 -11.46 -7.49 1.33
C LYS A 67 -11.21 -6.98 -0.11
N ASN A 68 -11.25 -5.67 -0.31
CA ASN A 68 -11.08 -5.09 -1.64
C ASN A 68 -9.63 -5.19 -2.12
N GLU A 69 -8.66 -4.90 -1.27
CA GLU A 69 -7.23 -5.01 -1.57
C GLU A 69 -6.86 -6.46 -1.94
N ILE A 70 -7.39 -7.43 -1.18
CA ILE A 70 -7.24 -8.86 -1.51
C ILE A 70 -7.82 -9.18 -2.89
N ASN A 71 -9.00 -8.66 -3.21
CA ASN A 71 -9.64 -8.92 -4.49
C ASN A 71 -8.85 -8.31 -5.66
N VAL A 72 -8.31 -7.10 -5.48
CA VAL A 72 -7.46 -6.44 -6.48
C VAL A 72 -6.19 -7.26 -6.72
N LEU A 73 -5.47 -7.66 -5.67
CA LEU A 73 -4.26 -8.46 -5.80
C LEU A 73 -4.53 -9.84 -6.43
N ARG A 74 -5.66 -10.48 -6.12
CA ARG A 74 -6.07 -11.74 -6.76
C ARG A 74 -6.32 -11.56 -8.26
N LYS A 75 -6.95 -10.46 -8.69
CA LYS A 75 -7.16 -10.15 -10.12
C LYS A 75 -5.82 -9.98 -10.86
N ILE A 76 -4.81 -9.43 -10.21
CA ILE A 76 -3.44 -9.34 -10.75
C ILE A 76 -2.78 -10.73 -10.84
N GLY A 77 -3.32 -11.72 -10.13
CA GLY A 77 -2.81 -13.08 -10.13
C GLY A 77 -2.05 -13.47 -8.87
N VAL A 78 -1.99 -12.62 -7.85
CA VAL A 78 -1.38 -12.96 -6.56
C VAL A 78 -2.20 -14.05 -5.87
N GLN A 79 -1.53 -15.08 -5.38
CA GLN A 79 -2.18 -16.15 -4.63
C GLN A 79 -2.33 -15.76 -3.16
N ILE A 80 -3.56 -15.59 -2.70
CA ILE A 80 -3.86 -15.19 -1.33
C ILE A 80 -4.84 -16.19 -0.70
N LYS A 81 -4.40 -16.87 0.36
CA LYS A 81 -5.26 -17.70 1.22
C LYS A 81 -5.58 -16.91 2.48
N LYS A 82 -6.87 -16.85 2.84
CA LYS A 82 -7.34 -16.21 4.07
C LYS A 82 -7.64 -17.29 5.11
N ASN A 83 -7.18 -17.06 6.33
CA ASN A 83 -7.63 -17.75 7.53
C ASN A 83 -8.45 -16.78 8.41
N ARG A 84 -8.86 -17.20 9.59
CA ARG A 84 -9.64 -16.35 10.51
C ARG A 84 -8.87 -15.09 10.95
N THR A 85 -7.58 -15.22 11.25
CA THR A 85 -6.74 -14.17 11.82
C THR A 85 -5.43 -13.96 11.05
N SER A 86 -5.32 -14.50 9.84
CA SER A 86 -4.10 -14.41 9.04
C SER A 86 -4.36 -14.44 7.55
N ILE A 87 -3.38 -13.98 6.79
CA ILE A 87 -3.32 -14.05 5.33
C ILE A 87 -2.00 -14.71 4.94
N ILE A 88 -2.09 -15.61 3.98
CA ILE A 88 -0.92 -16.23 3.36
C ILE A 88 -0.82 -15.70 1.94
N VAL A 89 0.27 -15.02 1.62
CA VAL A 89 0.56 -14.48 0.29
C VAL A 89 1.66 -15.30 -0.35
N ARG A 90 1.46 -15.65 -1.62
CA ARG A 90 2.47 -16.33 -2.46
C ARG A 90 2.66 -15.56 -3.76
N LYS A 91 3.90 -15.38 -4.18
CA LYS A 91 4.22 -14.87 -5.51
C LYS A 91 3.77 -15.91 -6.56
N LYS A 92 3.09 -15.45 -7.60
CA LYS A 92 2.82 -16.24 -8.78
C LYS A 92 3.89 -15.95 -9.84
N LYS A 93 4.16 -16.92 -10.71
CA LYS A 93 5.19 -16.81 -11.75
C LYS A 93 4.91 -15.64 -12.72
N GLU A 94 3.62 -15.35 -12.98
CA GLU A 94 3.20 -14.31 -13.92
C GLU A 94 2.11 -13.43 -13.31
N LEU A 95 2.33 -12.13 -13.32
CA LEU A 95 1.37 -11.12 -12.88
C LEU A 95 0.65 -10.54 -14.10
N LYS A 96 -0.65 -10.27 -13.97
CA LYS A 96 -1.52 -9.76 -15.03
C LYS A 96 -1.78 -8.28 -14.85
N LYS A 97 -1.94 -7.57 -15.97
CA LYS A 97 -2.40 -6.17 -15.98
C LYS A 97 -3.78 -6.01 -15.35
N ILE A 98 -4.03 -4.83 -14.80
CA ILE A 98 -5.32 -4.44 -14.24
C ILE A 98 -5.61 -2.96 -14.51
N ASN A 99 -6.90 -2.62 -14.60
CA ASN A 99 -7.36 -1.24 -14.58
C ASN A 99 -8.08 -1.00 -13.25
N ILE A 100 -7.66 0.03 -12.51
CA ILE A 100 -8.20 0.34 -11.20
C ILE A 100 -8.34 1.86 -11.02
N THR A 101 -9.35 2.26 -10.25
CA THR A 101 -9.56 3.63 -9.81
C THR A 101 -9.51 3.66 -8.29
N THR A 102 -8.77 4.60 -7.72
CA THR A 102 -8.78 4.83 -6.27
C THR A 102 -10.13 5.37 -5.82
N LYS A 103 -10.62 4.90 -4.68
CA LYS A 103 -11.93 5.30 -4.15
C LYS A 103 -11.90 5.30 -2.62
N PRO A 104 -12.76 6.10 -1.96
CA PRO A 104 -12.96 6.01 -0.52
C PRO A 104 -13.29 4.58 -0.10
N TYR A 105 -13.03 4.26 1.18
CA TYR A 105 -13.39 2.95 1.73
C TYR A 105 -14.90 2.66 1.51
N PRO A 106 -15.28 1.44 1.08
CA PRO A 106 -14.47 0.21 0.95
C PRO A 106 -13.76 0.05 -0.42
N GLY A 107 -13.57 1.11 -1.21
CA GLY A 107 -12.85 1.07 -2.46
C GLY A 107 -11.34 0.84 -2.28
N PHE A 108 -10.59 0.84 -3.38
CA PHE A 108 -9.13 0.71 -3.33
C PHE A 108 -8.50 2.02 -2.83
N PRO A 109 -7.73 1.99 -1.74
CA PRO A 109 -7.24 3.22 -1.11
C PRO A 109 -6.14 3.89 -1.95
N THR A 110 -6.21 5.21 -2.03
CA THR A 110 -5.16 6.04 -2.64
C THR A 110 -3.80 5.83 -1.93
N ASP A 111 -3.79 5.50 -0.65
CA ASP A 111 -2.58 5.25 0.15
C ASP A 111 -1.83 3.97 -0.23
N LEU A 112 -2.42 3.09 -1.02
CA LEU A 112 -1.77 1.91 -1.61
C LEU A 112 -1.48 2.07 -3.11
N GLN A 113 -1.81 3.21 -3.69
CA GLN A 113 -1.67 3.47 -5.12
C GLN A 113 -0.21 3.36 -5.59
N ALA A 114 0.73 3.98 -4.88
CA ALA A 114 2.15 3.99 -5.24
C ALA A 114 2.78 2.58 -5.13
N GLN A 115 2.47 1.84 -4.07
CA GLN A 115 2.94 0.47 -3.86
C GLN A 115 2.38 -0.47 -4.93
N LEU A 116 1.08 -0.33 -5.25
CA LEU A 116 0.45 -1.09 -6.34
C LEU A 116 1.10 -0.79 -7.68
N MET A 117 1.46 0.46 -7.95
CA MET A 117 2.14 0.87 -9.17
C MET A 117 3.47 0.12 -9.34
N VAL A 118 4.25 -0.05 -8.28
CA VAL A 118 5.47 -0.86 -8.31
C VAL A 118 5.16 -2.32 -8.65
N LEU A 119 4.13 -2.92 -8.05
CA LEU A 119 3.72 -4.29 -8.41
C LEU A 119 3.37 -4.39 -9.90
N LEU A 120 2.69 -3.39 -10.44
CA LEU A 120 2.25 -3.38 -11.84
C LEU A 120 3.41 -3.15 -12.83
N THR A 121 4.55 -2.61 -12.39
CA THR A 121 5.76 -2.60 -13.24
C THR A 121 6.25 -4.01 -13.57
N GLN A 122 5.87 -5.01 -12.76
CA GLN A 122 6.21 -6.42 -12.95
C GLN A 122 5.08 -7.23 -13.62
N ALA A 123 3.94 -6.61 -13.93
CA ALA A 123 2.81 -7.29 -14.54
C ALA A 123 2.88 -7.22 -16.08
N LYS A 124 2.47 -8.30 -16.75
CA LYS A 124 2.49 -8.39 -18.22
C LYS A 124 1.41 -7.51 -18.85
N GLY A 125 1.82 -6.59 -19.70
CA GLY A 125 0.95 -5.69 -20.48
C GLY A 125 0.88 -4.29 -19.89
N VAL A 126 -0.13 -3.51 -20.28
CA VAL A 126 -0.35 -2.13 -19.82
C VAL A 126 -1.46 -2.08 -18.79
N SER A 127 -1.12 -1.71 -17.57
CA SER A 127 -2.06 -1.45 -16.48
C SER A 127 -2.42 0.02 -16.42
N ARG A 128 -3.59 0.34 -15.83
CA ARG A 128 -4.04 1.72 -15.62
C ARG A 128 -4.40 1.94 -14.16
N ILE A 129 -3.89 3.01 -13.57
CA ILE A 129 -4.31 3.49 -12.24
C ILE A 129 -4.85 4.90 -12.43
N THR A 130 -6.14 5.09 -12.15
CA THR A 130 -6.78 6.40 -12.12
C THR A 130 -6.88 6.86 -10.67
N GLU A 131 -6.31 8.02 -10.36
CA GLU A 131 -6.38 8.65 -9.04
C GLU A 131 -7.57 9.62 -9.01
N ASP A 132 -8.58 9.29 -8.20
CA ASP A 132 -9.83 10.06 -8.12
C ASP A 132 -10.07 10.66 -6.74
N ILE A 133 -9.08 10.53 -5.83
CA ILE A 133 -9.18 11.04 -4.47
C ILE A 133 -8.38 12.33 -4.29
N PHE A 134 -7.13 12.34 -4.79
CA PHE A 134 -6.23 13.47 -4.66
C PHE A 134 -5.70 13.93 -6.01
N GLU A 135 -5.50 15.22 -6.11
CA GLU A 135 -4.71 15.83 -7.18
C GLU A 135 -3.20 15.57 -6.91
N ASN A 136 -2.41 15.56 -7.96
CA ASN A 136 -0.93 15.47 -7.89
C ASN A 136 -0.36 14.29 -7.05
N ARG A 137 -1.03 13.12 -7.06
CA ARG A 137 -0.58 11.94 -6.28
C ARG A 137 0.49 11.07 -6.98
N PHE A 138 1.03 11.50 -8.12
CA PHE A 138 2.02 10.75 -8.90
C PHE A 138 3.46 11.28 -8.75
N MET A 139 3.78 11.97 -7.67
CA MET A 139 5.11 12.57 -7.43
C MET A 139 6.25 11.53 -7.34
N HIS A 140 5.94 10.26 -7.06
CA HIS A 140 6.91 9.17 -7.05
C HIS A 140 7.25 8.63 -8.45
N VAL A 141 6.46 8.98 -9.48
CA VAL A 141 6.65 8.45 -10.83
C VAL A 141 7.96 8.87 -11.48
N PRO A 142 8.44 10.13 -11.37
CA PRO A 142 9.74 10.50 -11.87
C PRO A 142 10.88 9.62 -11.31
N GLU A 143 10.83 9.30 -10.00
CA GLU A 143 11.84 8.45 -9.37
C GLU A 143 11.73 6.99 -9.84
N LEU A 144 10.53 6.45 -9.99
CA LEU A 144 10.33 5.12 -10.59
C LEU A 144 10.82 5.05 -12.04
N ARG A 145 10.63 6.13 -12.82
CA ARG A 145 11.16 6.22 -14.19
C ARG A 145 12.69 6.24 -14.20
N ARG A 146 13.32 6.94 -13.25
CA ARG A 146 14.78 6.92 -13.06
C ARG A 146 15.30 5.51 -12.81
N MET A 147 14.51 4.68 -12.12
CA MET A 147 14.79 3.25 -11.91
C MET A 147 14.44 2.36 -13.11
N GLY A 148 14.01 2.92 -14.24
CA GLY A 148 13.68 2.15 -15.47
C GLY A 148 12.20 1.76 -15.62
N ALA A 149 11.31 2.19 -14.74
CA ALA A 149 9.89 1.92 -14.89
C ALA A 149 9.29 2.64 -16.12
N LYS A 150 8.50 1.92 -16.92
CA LYS A 150 7.83 2.45 -18.12
C LYS A 150 6.42 2.93 -17.74
N ILE A 151 6.32 4.18 -17.29
CA ILE A 151 5.07 4.78 -16.81
C ILE A 151 4.81 6.07 -17.58
N VAL A 152 3.59 6.28 -18.04
CA VAL A 152 3.12 7.53 -18.67
C VAL A 152 1.93 8.05 -17.87
N ILE A 153 1.92 9.33 -17.55
CA ILE A 153 0.80 10.00 -16.88
C ILE A 153 0.03 10.81 -17.92
N GLN A 154 -1.28 10.63 -17.95
CA GLN A 154 -2.21 11.44 -18.73
C GLN A 154 -3.35 11.86 -17.80
N ASN A 155 -3.43 13.14 -17.51
CA ASN A 155 -4.39 13.69 -16.54
C ASN A 155 -4.31 12.96 -15.17
N LYS A 156 -5.41 12.40 -14.72
CA LYS A 156 -5.54 11.64 -13.46
C LYS A 156 -5.16 10.14 -13.59
N THR A 157 -4.60 9.72 -14.72
CA THR A 157 -4.35 8.30 -14.97
C THR A 157 -2.89 8.03 -15.28
N ALA A 158 -2.31 7.07 -14.58
CA ALA A 158 -1.01 6.50 -14.87
C ALA A 158 -1.18 5.21 -15.68
N PHE A 159 -0.44 5.11 -16.79
CA PHE A 159 -0.33 3.92 -17.64
C PHE A 159 1.02 3.27 -17.35
N ILE A 160 1.01 2.04 -16.86
CA ILE A 160 2.19 1.30 -16.43
C ILE A 160 2.39 0.14 -17.39
N LYS A 161 3.47 0.16 -18.17
CA LYS A 161 3.85 -0.95 -19.07
C LYS A 161 4.83 -1.88 -18.37
N GLY A 162 4.44 -3.13 -18.18
CA GLY A 162 5.29 -4.17 -17.58
C GLY A 162 5.36 -5.43 -18.45
N PRO A 163 6.25 -6.38 -18.13
CA PRO A 163 7.27 -6.25 -17.09
C PRO A 163 8.35 -5.24 -17.47
N SER A 164 8.82 -4.47 -16.47
CA SER A 164 9.96 -3.58 -16.60
C SER A 164 11.12 -4.13 -15.78
N GLN A 165 12.32 -4.16 -16.34
CA GLN A 165 13.54 -4.41 -15.59
C GLN A 165 13.89 -3.12 -14.84
N LEU A 166 13.75 -3.16 -13.52
CA LEU A 166 14.12 -2.03 -12.67
C LEU A 166 15.61 -2.13 -12.34
N THR A 167 16.30 -1.01 -12.36
CA THR A 167 17.71 -0.86 -11.99
C THR A 167 17.87 0.05 -10.80
N GLY A 168 18.86 -0.23 -9.96
CA GLY A 168 19.17 0.58 -8.80
C GLY A 168 19.59 1.99 -9.22
N ALA A 169 19.15 2.96 -8.45
CA ALA A 169 19.44 4.38 -8.65
C ALA A 169 19.46 5.11 -7.30
N GLU A 170 20.05 6.29 -7.29
CA GLU A 170 19.87 7.23 -6.20
C GLU A 170 18.56 8.01 -6.43
N VAL A 171 17.61 7.86 -5.49
CA VAL A 171 16.24 8.40 -5.58
C VAL A 171 15.87 9.16 -4.33
N MET A 172 14.88 10.03 -4.43
CA MET A 172 14.47 10.90 -3.34
C MET A 172 13.02 10.61 -2.92
N ALA A 173 12.83 10.34 -1.64
CA ALA A 173 11.52 10.23 -1.04
C ALA A 173 10.84 11.61 -0.94
N THR A 174 9.66 11.76 -1.52
CA THR A 174 8.91 13.03 -1.55
C THR A 174 7.80 13.08 -0.49
N ASP A 175 7.25 11.94 -0.14
CA ASP A 175 6.20 11.78 0.87
C ASP A 175 6.20 10.36 1.44
N LEU A 176 5.36 10.11 2.43
CA LEU A 176 5.25 8.82 3.12
C LEU A 176 4.99 7.63 2.16
N ARG A 177 4.07 7.79 1.23
CA ARG A 177 3.65 6.69 0.33
C ARG A 177 4.61 6.49 -0.83
N ALA A 178 5.18 7.60 -1.34
CA ALA A 178 6.29 7.55 -2.28
C ALA A 178 7.48 6.83 -1.67
N SER A 179 7.87 7.17 -0.43
CA SER A 179 9.00 6.55 0.26
C SER A 179 8.92 5.03 0.28
N VAL A 180 7.81 4.47 0.75
CA VAL A 180 7.66 3.00 0.82
C VAL A 180 7.59 2.36 -0.56
N SER A 181 7.01 3.02 -1.56
CA SER A 181 7.00 2.50 -2.93
C SER A 181 8.40 2.41 -3.53
N LEU A 182 9.27 3.40 -3.25
CA LEU A 182 10.67 3.37 -3.68
C LEU A 182 11.46 2.28 -2.96
N VAL A 183 11.18 2.00 -1.68
CA VAL A 183 11.76 0.84 -0.98
C VAL A 183 11.36 -0.46 -1.70
N LEU A 184 10.08 -0.64 -2.02
CA LEU A 184 9.63 -1.84 -2.74
C LEU A 184 10.25 -1.95 -4.14
N ALA A 185 10.39 -0.83 -4.84
CA ALA A 185 11.06 -0.79 -6.15
C ALA A 185 12.54 -1.13 -6.03
N GLY A 186 13.24 -0.60 -5.03
CA GLY A 186 14.65 -0.91 -4.77
C GLY A 186 14.90 -2.39 -4.45
N LEU A 187 13.96 -3.03 -3.74
CA LEU A 187 14.05 -4.47 -3.44
C LEU A 187 13.80 -5.39 -4.65
N VAL A 188 13.20 -4.86 -5.72
CA VAL A 188 12.97 -5.59 -7.00
C VAL A 188 14.05 -5.25 -8.02
N ALA A 189 14.66 -4.08 -7.91
CA ALA A 189 15.64 -3.57 -8.86
C ALA A 189 16.94 -4.39 -8.84
N GLU A 190 17.59 -4.48 -9.97
CA GLU A 190 18.97 -4.93 -10.06
C GLU A 190 19.91 -3.83 -9.53
N ASN A 191 21.03 -4.23 -8.94
CA ASN A 191 21.99 -3.33 -8.33
C ASN A 191 21.47 -2.54 -7.11
N ARG A 192 22.29 -1.64 -6.61
CA ARG A 192 22.07 -0.89 -5.38
C ARG A 192 21.15 0.31 -5.60
N THR A 193 20.12 0.46 -4.77
CA THR A 193 19.29 1.66 -4.70
C THR A 193 19.59 2.43 -3.41
N ILE A 194 19.77 3.73 -3.52
CA ILE A 194 19.92 4.65 -2.38
C ILE A 194 18.67 5.52 -2.34
N ILE A 195 18.01 5.56 -1.18
CA ILE A 195 16.80 6.37 -1.00
C ILE A 195 17.11 7.45 0.03
N ASN A 196 17.09 8.69 -0.42
CA ASN A 196 17.32 9.86 0.43
C ASN A 196 16.00 10.36 1.05
N ARG A 197 16.09 11.14 2.14
CA ARG A 197 14.97 11.78 2.85
C ARG A 197 13.98 10.78 3.41
N ILE A 198 14.44 9.66 3.92
CA ILE A 198 13.59 8.56 4.43
C ILE A 198 12.81 8.91 5.71
N TYR A 199 13.05 10.05 6.34
CA TYR A 199 12.26 10.53 7.49
C TYR A 199 10.74 10.60 7.19
N HIS A 200 10.37 10.73 5.92
CA HIS A 200 8.97 10.62 5.51
C HIS A 200 8.39 9.23 5.78
N LEU A 201 9.22 8.17 5.65
CA LEU A 201 8.82 6.80 5.87
C LEU A 201 8.45 6.53 7.34
N ASP A 202 9.23 7.10 8.27
CA ASP A 202 9.07 6.91 9.72
C ASP A 202 7.72 7.40 10.25
N ARG A 203 7.03 8.26 9.51
CA ARG A 203 5.70 8.78 9.87
C ARG A 203 4.59 7.73 9.82
N GLY A 204 4.79 6.60 9.18
CA GLY A 204 3.73 5.60 9.00
C GLY A 204 4.21 4.16 8.92
N TYR A 205 5.50 3.91 9.03
CA TYR A 205 6.07 2.57 9.05
C TYR A 205 7.10 2.44 10.16
N GLU A 206 6.70 1.76 11.21
CA GLU A 206 7.57 1.51 12.36
C GLU A 206 8.55 0.37 12.02
N PHE A 207 9.87 0.64 12.09
CA PHE A 207 10.94 -0.34 11.87
C PHE A 207 10.76 -1.17 10.58
N LEU A 208 10.45 -0.49 9.46
CA LEU A 208 10.19 -1.16 8.18
C LEU A 208 11.38 -2.02 7.74
N GLU A 209 12.59 -1.48 7.84
CA GLU A 209 13.81 -2.16 7.46
C GLU A 209 14.04 -3.45 8.27
N ASP A 210 13.76 -3.43 9.56
CA ASP A 210 13.95 -4.61 10.41
C ASP A 210 12.89 -5.68 10.14
N LYS A 211 11.64 -5.26 9.92
CA LYS A 211 10.56 -6.16 9.49
C LYS A 211 10.89 -6.82 8.14
N LEU A 212 11.41 -6.07 7.18
CA LEU A 212 11.82 -6.60 5.87
C LEU A 212 13.06 -7.49 5.97
N LYS A 213 14.07 -7.14 6.78
CA LYS A 213 15.24 -7.99 7.06
C LYS A 213 14.84 -9.33 7.67
N SER A 214 13.87 -9.35 8.60
CA SER A 214 13.36 -10.60 9.18
C SER A 214 12.76 -11.53 8.11
N CYS A 215 12.29 -10.95 7.00
CA CYS A 215 11.84 -11.66 5.81
C CYS A 215 12.96 -11.93 4.78
N LYS A 216 14.24 -11.72 5.16
CA LYS A 216 15.44 -11.92 4.33
C LYS A 216 15.57 -10.92 3.17
N ALA A 217 15.05 -9.72 3.32
CA ALA A 217 15.34 -8.63 2.40
C ALA A 217 16.72 -8.02 2.71
N GLU A 218 17.47 -7.70 1.67
CA GLU A 218 18.75 -6.99 1.78
C GLU A 218 18.48 -5.49 1.80
N ILE A 219 18.34 -4.94 2.99
CA ILE A 219 18.07 -3.52 3.22
C ILE A 219 18.84 -3.04 4.44
N LYS A 220 19.37 -1.82 4.40
CA LYS A 220 20.12 -1.20 5.49
C LYS A 220 19.78 0.28 5.57
N ARG A 221 19.58 0.78 6.78
CA ARG A 221 19.57 2.22 7.06
C ARG A 221 21.00 2.68 7.35
N ILE A 222 21.40 3.80 6.75
CA ILE A 222 22.72 4.42 6.91
C ILE A 222 22.56 5.89 7.29
#